data_ce5c11d4c8e54a2c247072475a00571f
#
_entry.id   ce5c11d4c8e54a2c247072475a00571f
#
_cell.length_a   1.000
_cell.length_b   1.000
_cell.length_c   1.000
_cell.angle_alpha   90.00
_cell.angle_beta   90.00
_cell.angle_gamma   90.00
#
_symmetry.space_group_name_H-M   'P 1'
#
loop_
_entity.id
_entity.type
_entity.pdbx_description
1 polymer ?
#
loop_
_entity_poly.entity_id
_entity_poly.type
_entity_poly.pdbx_seq_one_letter_code
_entity_poly.pdbx_strand_id
1 'polypeptide(L)'
;RRMLLPACLLLAAAPLSATAAEACDVPPRFGLSPLAVAIRNTACNEHRLWYRPFIDRDGRAASLSVTEAESDHLADNGLIAWQRVAGYWRNSGTLNAMGSIAGASSCLAPLGTRYTDSDCRAFLVDNPWSAAFISWVMVQSGVPGFNTSPRHIDYIRAAYQGGPSGVPYRLVDPATAKPAPG
;
A
#
# COMPACT_ATOMS: atom_id res chain seq x y z
N ARG A 1 -33.40 -48.85 -43.73
CA ARG A 1 -32.40 -48.72 -42.64
C ARG A 1 -32.03 -47.26 -42.46
N ARG A 2 -32.57 -46.63 -41.42
CA ARG A 2 -32.21 -45.28 -41.01
C ARG A 2 -31.08 -45.36 -39.95
N MET A 3 -29.91 -44.85 -40.25
CA MET A 3 -28.82 -44.70 -39.29
C MET A 3 -29.07 -43.48 -38.40
N LEU A 4 -29.21 -43.71 -37.11
CA LEU A 4 -29.23 -42.67 -36.08
C LEU A 4 -27.77 -42.40 -35.70
N LEU A 5 -27.28 -41.18 -35.94
CA LEU A 5 -26.00 -40.70 -35.44
C LEU A 5 -26.19 -40.22 -33.98
N PRO A 6 -25.33 -40.61 -33.03
CA PRO A 6 -25.38 -40.08 -31.69
C PRO A 6 -24.76 -38.67 -31.67
N ALA A 7 -25.54 -37.71 -31.18
CA ALA A 7 -25.05 -36.36 -30.89
C ALA A 7 -24.17 -36.41 -29.62
N CYS A 8 -22.86 -36.25 -29.77
CA CYS A 8 -21.94 -36.01 -28.64
C CYS A 8 -22.14 -34.58 -28.10
N LEU A 9 -22.76 -34.47 -26.96
CA LEU A 9 -22.78 -33.22 -26.18
C LEU A 9 -21.38 -32.98 -25.60
N LEU A 10 -20.62 -32.05 -26.20
CA LEU A 10 -19.41 -31.52 -25.63
C LEU A 10 -19.79 -30.54 -24.50
N LEU A 11 -19.72 -30.99 -23.22
CA LEU A 11 -19.75 -30.07 -22.09
C LEU A 11 -18.43 -29.29 -22.10
N ALA A 12 -18.49 -28.03 -22.51
CA ALA A 12 -17.42 -27.08 -22.33
C ALA A 12 -17.32 -26.77 -20.82
N ALA A 13 -16.34 -27.35 -20.14
CA ALA A 13 -15.98 -26.95 -18.79
C ALA A 13 -15.35 -25.54 -18.87
N ALA A 14 -16.12 -24.52 -18.47
CA ALA A 14 -15.59 -23.18 -18.29
C ALA A 14 -14.48 -23.24 -17.21
N PRO A 15 -13.29 -22.65 -17.44
CA PRO A 15 -12.30 -22.57 -16.40
C PRO A 15 -12.86 -21.74 -15.24
N LEU A 16 -13.02 -22.35 -14.08
CA LEU A 16 -13.23 -21.63 -12.83
C LEU A 16 -11.97 -20.80 -12.59
N SER A 17 -12.06 -19.50 -12.88
CA SER A 17 -11.05 -18.53 -12.47
C SER A 17 -11.05 -18.53 -10.94
N ALA A 18 -10.11 -19.25 -10.33
CA ALA A 18 -9.85 -19.15 -8.90
C ALA A 18 -9.40 -17.71 -8.65
N THR A 19 -10.30 -16.86 -8.15
CA THR A 19 -9.94 -15.56 -7.60
C THR A 19 -9.00 -15.84 -6.43
N ALA A 20 -7.75 -15.44 -6.55
CA ALA A 20 -6.82 -15.52 -5.43
C ALA A 20 -7.44 -14.74 -4.27
N ALA A 21 -7.60 -15.40 -3.12
CA ALA A 21 -8.08 -14.72 -1.92
C ALA A 21 -7.14 -13.54 -1.63
N GLU A 22 -7.72 -12.34 -1.47
CA GLU A 22 -6.93 -11.16 -1.15
C GLU A 22 -6.20 -11.36 0.18
N ALA A 23 -4.93 -10.94 0.25
CA ALA A 23 -4.10 -11.12 1.45
C ALA A 23 -4.75 -10.54 2.72
N CYS A 24 -5.59 -9.50 2.57
CA CYS A 24 -6.32 -8.89 3.68
C CYS A 24 -7.55 -9.68 4.15
N ASP A 25 -8.04 -10.60 3.36
CA ASP A 25 -9.18 -11.47 3.70
C ASP A 25 -8.72 -12.83 4.24
N VAL A 26 -7.44 -13.16 4.09
CA VAL A 26 -6.84 -14.35 4.71
C VAL A 26 -6.59 -14.07 6.20
N PRO A 27 -7.03 -14.96 7.11
CA PRO A 27 -6.73 -14.81 8.53
C PRO A 27 -5.22 -14.73 8.77
N PRO A 28 -4.76 -13.91 9.73
CA PRO A 28 -3.35 -13.87 10.10
C PRO A 28 -2.91 -15.25 10.63
N ARG A 29 -1.61 -15.56 10.49
CA ARG A 29 -1.06 -16.80 11.04
C ARG A 29 -1.29 -16.86 12.53
N PHE A 30 -1.52 -18.07 13.03
CA PHE A 30 -1.51 -18.33 14.46
C PHE A 30 -0.14 -17.98 15.06
N GLY A 31 -0.14 -17.32 16.22
CA GLY A 31 1.10 -16.99 16.94
C GLY A 31 1.80 -15.72 16.48
N LEU A 32 1.18 -14.88 15.65
CA LEU A 32 1.74 -13.55 15.35
C LEU A 32 1.77 -12.68 16.61
N SER A 33 2.81 -11.83 16.70
CA SER A 33 2.88 -10.82 17.75
C SER A 33 1.73 -9.80 17.58
N PRO A 34 1.25 -9.17 18.67
CA PRO A 34 0.27 -8.10 18.59
C PRO A 34 0.70 -6.97 17.65
N LEU A 35 1.99 -6.68 17.59
CA LEU A 35 2.56 -5.66 16.69
C LEU A 35 2.41 -6.06 15.22
N ALA A 36 2.72 -7.30 14.86
CA ALA A 36 2.54 -7.79 13.49
C ALA A 36 1.06 -7.73 13.07
N VAL A 37 0.16 -8.07 13.97
CA VAL A 37 -1.29 -7.94 13.75
C VAL A 37 -1.70 -6.48 13.55
N ALA A 38 -1.16 -5.55 14.35
CA ALA A 38 -1.43 -4.11 14.21
C ALA A 38 -0.95 -3.58 12.85
N ILE A 39 0.27 -3.92 12.42
CA ILE A 39 0.81 -3.53 11.10
C ILE A 39 -0.10 -4.04 9.97
N ARG A 40 -0.43 -5.34 10.00
CA ARG A 40 -1.34 -5.93 9.02
C ARG A 40 -2.69 -5.21 8.98
N ASN A 41 -3.31 -5.01 10.13
CA ASN A 41 -4.63 -4.40 10.19
C ASN A 41 -4.62 -2.96 9.69
N THR A 42 -3.60 -2.17 10.04
CA THR A 42 -3.41 -0.81 9.54
C THR A 42 -3.29 -0.81 8.01
N ALA A 43 -2.42 -1.64 7.44
CA ALA A 43 -2.26 -1.73 5.99
C ALA A 43 -3.53 -2.23 5.29
N CYS A 44 -4.20 -3.24 5.83
CA CYS A 44 -5.41 -3.79 5.23
C CYS A 44 -6.62 -2.84 5.33
N ASN A 45 -6.71 -2.03 6.37
CA ASN A 45 -7.74 -1.00 6.45
C ASN A 45 -7.55 0.04 5.35
N GLU A 46 -6.31 0.49 5.11
CA GLU A 46 -6.01 1.40 3.99
C GLU A 46 -6.31 0.74 2.64
N HIS A 47 -5.90 -0.50 2.42
CA HIS A 47 -6.18 -1.21 1.19
C HIS A 47 -7.71 -1.28 0.89
N ARG A 48 -8.54 -1.52 1.90
CA ARG A 48 -10.00 -1.50 1.75
C ARG A 48 -10.52 -0.08 1.48
N LEU A 49 -9.95 0.92 2.15
CA LEU A 49 -10.30 2.32 1.98
C LEU A 49 -10.08 2.79 0.53
N TRP A 50 -8.99 2.33 -0.10
CA TRP A 50 -8.65 2.60 -1.50
C TRP A 50 -9.37 1.69 -2.51
N TYR A 51 -10.49 1.07 -2.15
CA TYR A 51 -11.26 0.16 -3.01
C TYR A 51 -10.49 -1.08 -3.45
N ARG A 52 -9.55 -1.58 -2.62
CA ARG A 52 -8.80 -2.82 -2.86
C ARG A 52 -8.05 -2.82 -4.19
N PRO A 53 -7.12 -1.88 -4.43
CA PRO A 53 -6.33 -1.86 -5.65
C PRO A 53 -5.58 -3.18 -5.81
N PHE A 54 -5.52 -3.69 -7.03
CA PHE A 54 -4.89 -4.97 -7.31
C PHE A 54 -3.92 -4.87 -8.49
N ILE A 55 -2.71 -5.36 -8.27
CA ILE A 55 -1.69 -5.51 -9.30
C ILE A 55 -1.56 -7.00 -9.60
N ASP A 56 -1.73 -7.37 -10.86
CA ASP A 56 -1.63 -8.76 -11.30
C ASP A 56 -0.18 -9.28 -11.34
N ARG A 57 -0.01 -10.56 -11.71
CA ARG A 57 1.31 -11.20 -11.79
C ARG A 57 2.22 -10.62 -12.86
N ASP A 58 1.64 -9.93 -13.85
CA ASP A 58 2.36 -9.26 -14.93
C ASP A 58 2.72 -7.81 -14.56
N GLY A 59 2.41 -7.37 -13.32
CA GLY A 59 2.67 -6.03 -12.84
C GLY A 59 1.70 -4.98 -13.35
N ARG A 60 0.51 -5.37 -13.85
CA ARG A 60 -0.51 -4.44 -14.35
C ARG A 60 -1.50 -4.11 -13.25
N ALA A 61 -1.96 -2.86 -13.21
CA ALA A 61 -3.07 -2.45 -12.38
C ALA A 61 -4.38 -3.07 -12.91
N ALA A 62 -4.73 -4.24 -12.40
CA ALA A 62 -5.92 -4.98 -12.82
C ALA A 62 -7.19 -4.47 -12.13
N SER A 63 -7.07 -3.81 -10.98
CA SER A 63 -8.15 -3.09 -10.30
C SER A 63 -7.60 -1.82 -9.68
N LEU A 64 -8.04 -0.67 -10.17
CA LEU A 64 -7.68 0.64 -9.64
C LEU A 64 -8.89 1.57 -9.80
N SER A 65 -9.49 1.97 -8.69
CA SER A 65 -10.69 2.83 -8.70
C SER A 65 -10.37 4.30 -8.58
N VAL A 66 -9.34 4.64 -7.79
CA VAL A 66 -8.94 6.01 -7.49
C VAL A 66 -7.43 6.09 -7.44
N THR A 67 -6.84 7.17 -7.98
CA THR A 67 -5.40 7.44 -7.89
C THR A 67 -5.10 8.57 -6.89
N GLU A 68 -3.83 8.71 -6.52
CA GLU A 68 -3.35 9.62 -5.48
C GLU A 68 -3.63 11.10 -5.73
N ALA A 69 -3.76 11.50 -6.98
CA ALA A 69 -3.95 12.91 -7.35
C ALA A 69 -5.43 13.30 -7.48
N GLU A 70 -6.35 12.34 -7.35
CA GLU A 70 -7.77 12.58 -7.61
C GLU A 70 -8.48 13.25 -6.45
N SER A 71 -9.61 13.88 -6.76
CA SER A 71 -10.51 14.52 -5.81
C SER A 71 -11.70 13.64 -5.44
N ASP A 72 -11.66 12.36 -5.81
CA ASP A 72 -12.70 11.42 -5.46
C ASP A 72 -12.59 10.99 -4.00
N HIS A 73 -13.73 10.73 -3.39
CA HIS A 73 -13.78 10.20 -2.04
C HIS A 73 -13.32 8.76 -1.99
N LEU A 74 -12.67 8.41 -0.91
CA LEU A 74 -12.37 7.03 -0.57
C LEU A 74 -13.61 6.30 -0.02
N ALA A 75 -13.52 5.00 0.20
CA ALA A 75 -14.66 4.15 0.53
C ALA A 75 -15.44 4.53 1.81
N ASP A 76 -14.84 5.32 2.70
CA ASP A 76 -15.49 5.82 3.93
C ASP A 76 -16.19 7.17 3.77
N ASN A 77 -16.17 7.76 2.56
CA ASN A 77 -16.63 9.12 2.27
C ASN A 77 -15.97 10.21 3.13
N GLY A 78 -14.82 9.91 3.71
CA GLY A 78 -14.03 10.84 4.52
C GLY A 78 -13.16 11.76 3.65
N LEU A 79 -11.85 11.66 3.81
CA LEU A 79 -10.92 12.45 3.00
C LEU A 79 -10.97 12.03 1.54
N ILE A 80 -10.78 12.99 0.63
CA ILE A 80 -10.54 12.71 -0.79
C ILE A 80 -9.10 12.18 -0.98
N ALA A 81 -8.86 11.48 -2.09
CA ALA A 81 -7.64 10.71 -2.34
C ALA A 81 -6.35 11.48 -2.07
N TRP A 82 -6.14 12.64 -2.71
CA TRP A 82 -4.91 13.40 -2.52
C TRP A 82 -4.71 13.90 -1.07
N GLN A 83 -5.78 14.23 -0.35
CA GLN A 83 -5.69 14.63 1.06
C GLN A 83 -5.26 13.47 1.94
N ARG A 84 -5.70 12.24 1.61
CA ARG A 84 -5.27 11.03 2.30
C ARG A 84 -3.78 10.81 2.13
N VAL A 85 -3.25 10.93 0.91
CA VAL A 85 -1.81 10.82 0.62
C VAL A 85 -1.01 11.92 1.33
N ALA A 86 -1.48 13.16 1.30
CA ALA A 86 -0.88 14.25 2.09
C ALA A 86 -0.84 13.90 3.59
N GLY A 87 -1.86 13.20 4.09
CA GLY A 87 -1.93 12.68 5.45
C GLY A 87 -0.83 11.65 5.75
N TYR A 88 -0.50 10.76 4.82
CA TYR A 88 0.62 9.81 5.00
C TYR A 88 1.95 10.55 5.18
N TRP A 89 2.22 11.54 4.32
CA TRP A 89 3.42 12.35 4.40
C TRP A 89 3.53 13.11 5.73
N ARG A 90 2.48 13.80 6.14
CA ARG A 90 2.46 14.57 7.40
C ARG A 90 2.61 13.68 8.63
N ASN A 91 1.74 12.68 8.73
CA ASN A 91 1.56 11.92 9.96
C ASN A 91 2.66 10.85 10.15
N SER A 92 3.44 10.55 9.12
CA SER A 92 4.68 9.78 9.26
C SER A 92 5.89 10.62 9.66
N GLY A 93 5.79 11.95 9.57
CA GLY A 93 6.91 12.86 9.77
C GLY A 93 7.87 12.95 8.57
N THR A 94 7.66 12.17 7.50
CA THR A 94 8.57 12.13 6.34
C THR A 94 8.52 13.39 5.51
N LEU A 95 7.44 14.17 5.58
CA LEU A 95 7.32 15.44 4.88
C LEU A 95 8.40 16.45 5.29
N ASN A 96 8.85 16.41 6.54
CA ASN A 96 9.90 17.30 7.03
C ASN A 96 11.23 17.13 6.27
N ALA A 97 11.54 15.90 5.85
CA ALA A 97 12.72 15.61 5.04
C ALA A 97 12.61 16.11 3.60
N MET A 98 11.41 16.51 3.17
CA MET A 98 11.11 17.03 1.83
C MET A 98 10.97 18.56 1.80
N GLY A 99 11.28 19.25 2.89
CA GLY A 99 11.01 20.69 3.04
C GLY A 99 11.64 21.61 2.01
N SER A 100 12.72 21.17 1.33
CA SER A 100 13.34 21.89 0.20
C SER A 100 12.67 21.62 -1.15
N ILE A 101 11.74 20.67 -1.23
CA ILE A 101 11.07 20.32 -2.47
C ILE A 101 9.85 21.22 -2.67
N ALA A 102 9.68 21.71 -3.90
CA ALA A 102 8.56 22.57 -4.24
C ALA A 102 7.21 21.93 -3.89
N GLY A 103 6.33 22.67 -3.26
CA GLY A 103 5.00 22.23 -2.87
C GLY A 103 4.92 21.39 -1.56
N ALA A 104 6.05 20.88 -1.04
CA ALA A 104 6.04 20.07 0.19
C ALA A 104 5.47 20.86 1.39
N SER A 105 5.89 22.11 1.59
CA SER A 105 5.39 22.96 2.67
C SER A 105 3.89 23.23 2.59
N SER A 106 3.33 23.24 1.40
CA SER A 106 1.89 23.40 1.17
C SER A 106 1.09 22.19 1.69
N CYS A 107 1.71 21.00 1.73
CA CYS A 107 1.09 19.82 2.35
C CYS A 107 1.09 19.86 3.90
N LEU A 108 1.88 20.71 4.53
CA LEU A 108 1.87 20.95 5.99
C LEU A 108 0.74 21.91 6.40
N ALA A 109 0.38 22.86 5.52
CA ALA A 109 -0.66 23.85 5.81
C ALA A 109 -2.04 23.20 5.96
N PRO A 110 -2.94 23.80 6.72
CA PRO A 110 -4.35 23.39 6.69
C PRO A 110 -4.85 23.42 5.24
N LEU A 111 -5.35 22.28 4.77
CA LEU A 111 -5.89 22.14 3.43
C LEU A 111 -7.17 22.98 3.33
N GLY A 112 -7.30 23.79 2.30
CA GLY A 112 -8.50 24.62 2.14
C GLY A 112 -8.33 25.92 1.37
N THR A 113 -7.12 26.27 0.92
CA THR A 113 -6.95 27.35 -0.05
C THR A 113 -6.60 26.76 -1.42
N ARG A 114 -7.16 27.33 -2.48
CA ARG A 114 -6.92 26.86 -3.86
C ARG A 114 -5.43 26.77 -4.22
N TYR A 115 -4.61 27.68 -3.73
CA TYR A 115 -3.17 27.71 -4.05
C TYR A 115 -2.41 26.64 -3.28
N THR A 116 -2.59 26.53 -1.97
CA THR A 116 -1.94 25.51 -1.17
C THR A 116 -2.34 24.10 -1.59
N ASP A 117 -3.60 23.90 -1.96
CA ASP A 117 -4.09 22.62 -2.45
C ASP A 117 -3.46 22.25 -3.79
N SER A 118 -3.32 23.21 -4.73
CA SER A 118 -2.68 23.00 -6.02
C SER A 118 -1.21 22.59 -5.86
N ASP A 119 -0.46 23.33 -5.04
CA ASP A 119 0.96 23.09 -4.84
C ASP A 119 1.22 21.77 -4.12
N CYS A 120 0.41 21.44 -3.10
CA CYS A 120 0.48 20.16 -2.43
C CYS A 120 0.17 19.01 -3.39
N ARG A 121 -0.86 19.11 -4.21
CA ARG A 121 -1.18 18.07 -5.21
C ARG A 121 -0.07 17.89 -6.23
N ALA A 122 0.54 18.96 -6.72
CA ALA A 122 1.70 18.89 -7.60
C ALA A 122 2.87 18.12 -6.93
N PHE A 123 3.16 18.45 -5.68
CA PHE A 123 4.15 17.71 -4.90
C PHE A 123 3.84 16.21 -4.82
N LEU A 124 2.59 15.83 -4.57
CA LEU A 124 2.18 14.43 -4.43
C LEU A 124 2.32 13.64 -5.74
N VAL A 125 2.06 14.28 -6.88
CA VAL A 125 2.22 13.66 -8.21
C VAL A 125 3.69 13.47 -8.57
N ASP A 126 4.52 14.45 -8.23
CA ASP A 126 5.95 14.45 -8.62
C ASP A 126 6.82 13.60 -7.68
N ASN A 127 6.31 13.23 -6.51
CA ASN A 127 7.11 12.51 -5.51
C ASN A 127 6.45 11.18 -5.10
N PRO A 128 7.09 10.03 -5.40
CA PRO A 128 6.58 8.72 -5.02
C PRO A 128 6.35 8.61 -3.51
N TRP A 129 5.15 8.31 -3.11
CA TRP A 129 4.71 8.31 -1.71
C TRP A 129 4.75 6.94 -1.01
N SER A 130 5.15 5.89 -1.71
CA SER A 130 5.11 4.51 -1.17
C SER A 130 5.97 4.34 0.10
N ALA A 131 7.14 4.98 0.18
CA ALA A 131 7.98 4.95 1.38
C ALA A 131 7.35 5.76 2.54
N ALA A 132 6.73 6.89 2.24
CA ALA A 132 5.98 7.66 3.23
C ALA A 132 4.78 6.85 3.77
N PHE A 133 4.10 6.09 2.92
CA PHE A 133 3.04 5.18 3.33
C PHE A 133 3.54 4.07 4.27
N ILE A 134 4.65 3.41 3.96
CA ILE A 134 5.26 2.43 4.85
C ILE A 134 5.60 3.06 6.20
N SER A 135 6.24 4.24 6.20
CA SER A 135 6.53 4.99 7.42
C SER A 135 5.25 5.27 8.21
N TRP A 136 4.19 5.69 7.55
CA TRP A 136 2.90 5.95 8.18
C TRP A 136 2.31 4.69 8.81
N VAL A 137 2.29 3.57 8.09
CA VAL A 137 1.80 2.28 8.62
C VAL A 137 2.55 1.89 9.89
N MET A 138 3.87 2.01 9.89
CA MET A 138 4.70 1.66 11.05
C MET A 138 4.47 2.58 12.26
N VAL A 139 4.34 3.88 12.01
CA VAL A 139 4.00 4.87 13.06
C VAL A 139 2.61 4.61 13.64
N GLN A 140 1.60 4.41 12.79
CA GLN A 140 0.23 4.14 13.24
C GLN A 140 0.11 2.82 14.01
N SER A 141 0.95 1.86 13.67
CA SER A 141 1.01 0.56 14.35
C SER A 141 1.84 0.58 15.63
N GLY A 142 2.47 1.71 15.97
CA GLY A 142 3.27 1.86 17.17
C GLY A 142 4.57 1.06 17.17
N VAL A 143 5.22 0.89 16.00
CA VAL A 143 6.48 0.13 15.89
C VAL A 143 7.62 0.89 16.56
N PRO A 144 8.16 0.41 17.68
CA PRO A 144 9.22 1.11 18.39
C PRO A 144 10.52 1.07 17.57
N GLY A 145 11.25 2.20 17.55
CA GLY A 145 12.55 2.29 16.88
C GLY A 145 12.49 2.24 15.36
N PHE A 146 11.31 2.40 14.76
CA PHE A 146 11.22 2.51 13.30
C PHE A 146 11.66 3.89 12.84
N ASN A 147 12.70 3.94 12.00
CA ASN A 147 13.19 5.18 11.41
C ASN A 147 12.38 5.50 10.14
N THR A 148 11.53 6.51 10.22
CA THR A 148 10.72 6.96 9.07
C THR A 148 11.61 7.58 8.00
N SER A 149 11.31 7.30 6.73
CA SER A 149 12.01 7.89 5.59
C SER A 149 11.09 8.04 4.38
N PRO A 150 11.29 9.10 3.56
CA PRO A 150 10.62 9.24 2.28
C PRO A 150 11.19 8.30 1.19
N ARG A 151 12.20 7.49 1.48
CA ARG A 151 12.93 6.67 0.50
C ARG A 151 13.11 5.24 0.96
N HIS A 152 12.73 4.27 0.15
CA HIS A 152 12.92 2.84 0.45
C HIS A 152 14.38 2.44 0.64
N ILE A 153 15.31 3.09 -0.07
CA ILE A 153 16.74 2.79 0.04
C ILE A 153 17.28 3.00 1.47
N ASP A 154 16.68 3.92 2.22
CA ASP A 154 17.11 4.19 3.59
C ASP A 154 16.74 3.02 4.52
N TYR A 155 15.60 2.37 4.28
CA TYR A 155 15.24 1.13 5.00
C TYR A 155 16.21 -0.01 4.72
N ILE A 156 16.58 -0.18 3.44
CA ILE A 156 17.53 -1.21 3.02
C ILE A 156 18.89 -0.95 3.67
N ARG A 157 19.37 0.30 3.62
CA ARG A 157 20.65 0.68 4.26
C ARG A 157 20.63 0.45 5.76
N ALA A 158 19.55 0.85 6.43
CA ALA A 158 19.41 0.64 7.87
C ALA A 158 19.40 -0.85 8.23
N ALA A 159 18.69 -1.69 7.45
CA ALA A 159 18.69 -3.13 7.65
C ALA A 159 20.06 -3.77 7.41
N TYR A 160 20.81 -3.28 6.42
CA TYR A 160 22.16 -3.77 6.08
C TYR A 160 23.19 -3.37 7.13
N GLN A 161 23.12 -2.14 7.64
CA GLN A 161 24.08 -1.57 8.59
C GLN A 161 23.77 -1.88 10.04
N GLY A 162 22.49 -2.08 10.35
CA GLY A 162 21.98 -2.00 11.71
C GLY A 162 22.29 -3.20 12.60
N GLY A 163 22.70 -4.34 12.07
CA GLY A 163 22.87 -5.52 12.91
C GLY A 163 21.63 -5.82 13.80
N PRO A 164 21.75 -6.73 14.78
CA PRO A 164 20.58 -7.19 15.55
C PRO A 164 19.92 -6.14 16.46
N SER A 165 20.55 -4.99 16.70
CA SER A 165 20.09 -4.00 17.71
C SER A 165 19.66 -2.64 17.15
N GLY A 166 19.66 -2.44 15.82
CA GLY A 166 19.49 -1.09 15.26
C GLY A 166 18.11 -0.75 14.70
N VAL A 167 17.38 -1.71 14.17
CA VAL A 167 16.06 -1.48 13.55
C VAL A 167 15.12 -2.66 13.79
N PRO A 168 13.79 -2.45 13.81
CA PRO A 168 12.80 -3.50 14.08
C PRO A 168 12.56 -4.48 12.93
N TYR A 169 13.41 -4.47 11.92
CA TYR A 169 13.34 -5.33 10.74
C TYR A 169 14.75 -5.77 10.32
N ARG A 170 14.83 -6.82 9.54
CA ARG A 170 16.09 -7.39 9.07
C ARG A 170 16.11 -7.56 7.56
N LEU A 171 17.29 -7.45 6.98
CA LEU A 171 17.52 -7.85 5.62
C LEU A 171 17.57 -9.39 5.54
N VAL A 172 16.87 -9.95 4.55
CA VAL A 172 16.89 -11.37 4.22
C VAL A 172 17.20 -11.53 2.75
N ASP A 173 17.81 -12.66 2.39
CA ASP A 173 18.08 -12.97 0.99
C ASP A 173 16.75 -13.26 0.26
N PRO A 174 16.35 -12.46 -0.74
CA PRO A 174 15.11 -12.65 -1.47
C PRO A 174 15.07 -13.93 -2.31
N ALA A 175 16.23 -14.54 -2.59
CA ALA A 175 16.29 -15.80 -3.30
C ALA A 175 15.85 -17.00 -2.43
N THR A 176 16.00 -16.88 -1.12
CA THR A 176 15.71 -17.96 -0.16
C THR A 176 14.53 -17.66 0.74
N ALA A 177 14.29 -16.40 1.08
CA ALA A 177 13.18 -15.98 1.94
C ALA A 177 11.93 -15.70 1.12
N LYS A 178 10.85 -16.42 1.40
CA LYS A 178 9.54 -16.17 0.78
C LYS A 178 8.69 -15.34 1.74
N PRO A 179 8.08 -14.22 1.25
CA PRO A 179 7.08 -13.49 2.02
C PRO A 179 5.92 -14.40 2.38
N ALA A 180 5.36 -14.18 3.54
CA ALA A 180 4.15 -14.85 3.98
C ALA A 180 3.28 -13.88 4.77
N PRO A 181 1.93 -14.04 4.76
CA PRO A 181 1.02 -13.17 5.50
C PRO A 181 1.39 -13.12 6.99
N GLY A 182 1.65 -11.92 7.48
CA GLY A 182 2.00 -11.62 8.87
C GLY A 182 3.46 -11.74 9.20
#